data_cde18e37abca9e1d5342db6d1e58b2b2
#
_entry.id   cde18e37abca9e1d5342db6d1e58b2b2
#
_cell.length_a   1.000
_cell.length_b   1.000
_cell.length_c   1.000
_cell.angle_alpha   90.00
_cell.angle_beta   90.00
_cell.angle_gamma   90.00
#
_symmetry.space_group_name_H-M   'P 1'
#
loop_
_entity.id
_entity.type
_entity.pdbx_description
1 polymer ?
#
loop_
_entity_poly.entity_id
_entity_poly.type
_entity_poly.pdbx_seq_one_letter_code
_entity_poly.pdbx_strand_id
1 'polypeptide(L)'
;MIKGASSVLYGSSALNGIINIRTARPGLTPKTRFSAYVGVYGDAENDEYQWSDKSFWKDGKYSVKPILRGSLLSGIRNPIYEGFDLSHSRRIGHFDVSGSINLFTDEGYRQQGYNKRFRMGGNLTYHQPDMGMKILNYGLNVDFLTNQYGDFFIWRSPTEVYKPSPFTNMGREENNFHIDPFINYVNPENGTSHKIKG
;
A
#
# COMPACT_ATOMS: atom_id res chain seq x y z
N MET A 1 -9.02 12.50 12.80
CA MET A 1 -9.81 12.99 11.65
C MET A 1 -10.19 14.43 11.93
N ILE A 2 -9.87 15.35 11.04
CA ILE A 2 -10.28 16.76 11.13
C ILE A 2 -11.43 16.94 10.15
N LYS A 3 -12.60 17.34 10.65
CA LYS A 3 -13.79 17.60 9.82
C LYS A 3 -13.85 19.08 9.48
N GLY A 4 -14.21 19.42 8.25
CA GLY A 4 -14.40 20.78 7.76
C GLY A 4 -13.29 21.27 6.84
N ALA A 5 -13.47 22.49 6.32
CA ALA A 5 -12.53 23.10 5.39
C ALA A 5 -11.23 23.50 6.09
N SER A 6 -10.19 22.72 5.91
CA SER A 6 -8.84 22.95 6.47
C SER A 6 -7.85 23.40 5.37
N SER A 7 -8.33 24.16 4.40
CA SER A 7 -7.58 24.53 3.20
C SER A 7 -6.31 25.34 3.48
N VAL A 8 -6.25 26.06 4.59
CA VAL A 8 -5.09 26.89 4.96
C VAL A 8 -3.84 26.04 5.28
N LEU A 9 -4.03 24.86 5.92
CA LEU A 9 -2.91 24.00 6.34
C LEU A 9 -2.68 22.81 5.39
N TYR A 10 -3.69 22.40 4.63
CA TYR A 10 -3.67 21.13 3.91
C TYR A 10 -4.09 21.24 2.43
N GLY A 11 -4.27 22.46 1.92
CA GLY A 11 -4.59 22.73 0.52
C GLY A 11 -6.08 22.71 0.19
N SER A 12 -6.41 23.17 -1.01
CA SER A 12 -7.78 23.34 -1.49
C SER A 12 -8.59 22.05 -1.66
N SER A 13 -7.92 20.89 -1.69
CA SER A 13 -8.56 19.58 -1.85
C SER A 13 -9.20 19.02 -0.57
N ALA A 14 -9.06 19.72 0.55
CA ALA A 14 -9.52 19.26 1.86
C ALA A 14 -11.01 19.59 2.15
N LEU A 15 -11.87 19.59 1.13
CA LEU A 15 -13.29 19.96 1.23
C LEU A 15 -14.10 19.05 2.16
N ASN A 16 -13.81 17.75 2.17
CA ASN A 16 -14.55 16.74 2.94
C ASN A 16 -13.85 16.32 4.25
N GLY A 17 -12.73 16.95 4.57
CA GLY A 17 -11.92 16.64 5.74
C GLY A 17 -10.58 15.98 5.41
N ILE A 18 -9.79 15.76 6.45
CA ILE A 18 -8.42 15.24 6.34
C ILE A 18 -8.23 14.10 7.31
N ILE A 19 -7.57 13.06 6.84
CA ILE A 19 -7.02 11.98 7.67
C ILE A 19 -5.51 12.22 7.75
N ASN A 20 -5.04 12.73 8.88
CA ASN A 20 -3.61 12.90 9.13
C ASN A 20 -3.07 11.64 9.82
N ILE A 21 -2.30 10.84 9.09
CA ILE A 21 -1.65 9.63 9.60
C ILE A 21 -0.22 10.00 10.02
N ARG A 22 0.07 9.82 11.31
CA ARG A 22 1.42 9.98 11.83
C ARG A 22 1.97 8.60 12.19
N THR A 23 3.06 8.21 11.56
CA THR A 23 3.78 6.99 11.92
C THR A 23 4.49 7.16 13.27
N ALA A 24 4.56 6.08 14.04
CA ALA A 24 5.33 6.08 15.29
C ALA A 24 6.82 6.29 14.99
N ARG A 25 7.48 7.08 15.84
CA ARG A 25 8.93 7.28 15.74
C ARG A 25 9.65 5.99 16.17
N PRO A 26 10.78 5.63 15.52
CA PRO A 26 11.64 4.57 15.99
C PRO A 26 12.11 4.81 17.42
N GLY A 27 12.13 3.75 18.21
CA GLY A 27 12.66 3.77 19.58
C GLY A 27 14.02 3.09 19.68
N LEU A 28 14.60 3.11 20.89
CA LEU A 28 15.84 2.38 21.17
C LEU A 28 15.66 0.86 21.00
N THR A 29 14.49 0.35 21.36
CA THR A 29 14.14 -1.05 21.16
C THR A 29 13.77 -1.28 19.69
N PRO A 30 14.47 -2.16 18.97
CA PRO A 30 14.12 -2.51 17.60
C PRO A 30 12.71 -3.09 17.53
N LYS A 31 11.96 -2.70 16.50
CA LYS A 31 10.64 -3.25 16.23
C LYS A 31 10.62 -3.82 14.83
N THR A 32 10.38 -5.11 14.72
CA THR A 32 10.16 -5.80 13.44
C THR A 32 8.74 -6.32 13.42
N ARG A 33 8.05 -6.12 12.31
CA ARG A 33 6.74 -6.70 12.03
C ARG A 33 6.85 -7.47 10.73
N PHE A 34 6.27 -8.64 10.75
CA PHE A 34 6.20 -9.54 9.61
C PHE A 34 4.77 -10.05 9.48
N SER A 35 4.27 -10.08 8.26
CA SER A 35 2.99 -10.71 7.92
C SER A 35 3.12 -11.40 6.57
N ALA A 36 2.60 -12.61 6.45
CA ALA A 36 2.46 -13.31 5.18
C ALA A 36 1.12 -14.03 5.18
N TYR A 37 0.42 -13.97 4.07
CA TYR A 37 -0.88 -14.60 3.92
C TYR A 37 -1.11 -15.05 2.48
N VAL A 38 -1.97 -16.06 2.34
CA VAL A 38 -2.47 -16.54 1.06
C VAL A 38 -3.95 -16.87 1.23
N GLY A 39 -4.73 -16.62 0.19
CA GLY A 39 -6.12 -17.02 0.14
C GLY A 39 -6.49 -17.53 -1.24
N VAL A 40 -7.56 -18.31 -1.28
CA VAL A 40 -8.13 -18.90 -2.49
C VAL A 40 -9.57 -18.42 -2.60
N TYR A 41 -9.97 -17.96 -3.76
CA TYR A 41 -11.35 -17.64 -4.04
C TYR A 41 -12.16 -18.94 -4.19
N GLY A 42 -13.19 -19.08 -3.39
CA GLY A 42 -14.13 -20.20 -3.43
C GLY A 42 -15.45 -19.85 -4.10
N ASP A 43 -16.24 -20.87 -4.38
CA ASP A 43 -17.64 -20.70 -4.75
C ASP A 43 -18.45 -20.27 -3.52
N ALA A 44 -19.59 -19.61 -3.75
CA ALA A 44 -20.53 -19.31 -2.68
C ALA A 44 -21.12 -20.63 -2.15
N GLU A 45 -21.42 -20.70 -0.85
CA GLU A 45 -22.04 -21.87 -0.23
C GLU A 45 -23.45 -22.13 -0.80
N ASN A 46 -24.17 -21.06 -1.14
CA ASN A 46 -25.53 -21.17 -1.69
C ASN A 46 -25.45 -21.22 -3.23
N ASP A 47 -26.02 -22.27 -3.81
CA ASP A 47 -26.08 -22.50 -5.26
C ASP A 47 -26.83 -21.36 -6.00
N GLU A 48 -27.75 -20.65 -5.35
CA GLU A 48 -28.42 -19.48 -5.92
C GLU A 48 -27.45 -18.38 -6.32
N TYR A 49 -26.29 -18.28 -5.66
CA TYR A 49 -25.24 -17.30 -5.95
C TYR A 49 -24.19 -17.81 -6.94
N GLN A 50 -24.31 -19.06 -7.40
CA GLN A 50 -23.38 -19.68 -8.36
C GLN A 50 -23.85 -19.56 -9.82
N TRP A 51 -24.85 -18.76 -10.07
CA TRP A 51 -25.50 -18.63 -11.38
C TRP A 51 -24.60 -18.03 -12.50
N SER A 52 -23.53 -17.36 -12.13
CA SER A 52 -22.64 -16.74 -13.13
C SER A 52 -21.56 -17.68 -13.62
N ASP A 53 -21.25 -17.62 -14.92
CA ASP A 53 -20.20 -18.44 -15.53
C ASP A 53 -18.80 -18.05 -15.01
N LYS A 54 -18.14 -19.04 -14.42
CA LYS A 54 -16.75 -18.97 -13.91
C LYS A 54 -15.81 -19.90 -14.70
N SER A 55 -16.15 -20.25 -15.93
CA SER A 55 -15.35 -21.18 -16.74
C SER A 55 -13.88 -20.75 -16.87
N PHE A 56 -13.61 -19.44 -16.85
CA PHE A 56 -12.25 -18.90 -16.90
C PHE A 56 -11.38 -19.31 -15.70
N TRP A 57 -11.94 -19.68 -14.55
CA TRP A 57 -11.19 -20.22 -13.42
C TRP A 57 -10.58 -21.59 -13.76
N LYS A 58 -11.29 -22.39 -14.56
CA LYS A 58 -10.83 -23.72 -15.00
C LYS A 58 -9.65 -23.65 -15.95
N ASP A 59 -9.56 -22.57 -16.71
CA ASP A 59 -8.49 -22.36 -17.68
C ASP A 59 -7.16 -22.00 -17.01
N GLY A 60 -7.20 -21.48 -15.77
CA GLY A 60 -6.01 -21.09 -15.00
C GLY A 60 -5.19 -19.97 -15.65
N LYS A 61 -5.80 -19.23 -16.56
CA LYS A 61 -5.14 -18.13 -17.31
C LYS A 61 -5.46 -16.81 -16.66
N TYR A 62 -4.62 -16.43 -15.71
CA TYR A 62 -4.73 -15.17 -14.99
C TYR A 62 -3.71 -14.16 -15.51
N SER A 63 -4.06 -12.87 -15.43
CA SER A 63 -3.24 -11.75 -15.92
C SER A 63 -1.95 -11.57 -15.10
N VAL A 64 -1.97 -11.96 -13.83
CA VAL A 64 -0.82 -11.95 -12.94
C VAL A 64 -0.59 -13.33 -12.36
N LYS A 65 0.64 -13.62 -11.92
CA LYS A 65 0.99 -14.90 -11.30
C LYS A 65 1.57 -14.65 -9.92
N PRO A 66 0.88 -15.10 -8.86
CA PRO A 66 1.44 -15.17 -7.52
C PRO A 66 2.66 -16.10 -7.46
N ILE A 67 3.56 -15.84 -6.53
CA ILE A 67 4.78 -16.64 -6.35
C ILE A 67 4.42 -18.08 -5.96
N LEU A 68 3.45 -18.23 -5.04
CA LEU A 68 3.06 -19.54 -4.51
C LEU A 68 2.31 -20.40 -5.53
N ARG A 69 1.70 -19.81 -6.55
CA ARG A 69 1.03 -20.58 -7.63
C ARG A 69 2.00 -21.47 -8.40
N GLY A 70 3.21 -20.99 -8.64
CA GLY A 70 4.23 -21.74 -9.37
C GLY A 70 4.88 -22.88 -8.56
N SER A 71 4.64 -22.94 -7.24
CA SER A 71 5.29 -23.87 -6.33
C SER A 71 4.26 -24.67 -5.51
N LEU A 72 3.81 -24.13 -4.39
CA LEU A 72 2.97 -24.83 -3.41
C LEU A 72 1.51 -25.00 -3.87
N LEU A 73 1.01 -24.12 -4.72
CA LEU A 73 -0.40 -24.05 -5.13
C LEU A 73 -0.62 -24.38 -6.60
N SER A 74 0.31 -25.08 -7.24
CA SER A 74 0.25 -25.40 -8.67
C SER A 74 -0.96 -26.25 -9.08
N GLY A 75 -1.52 -27.04 -8.15
CA GLY A 75 -2.73 -27.85 -8.37
C GLY A 75 -4.06 -27.10 -8.21
N ILE A 76 -4.05 -25.90 -7.68
CA ILE A 76 -5.26 -25.11 -7.45
C ILE A 76 -5.61 -24.37 -8.73
N ARG A 77 -6.85 -24.52 -9.22
CA ARG A 77 -7.33 -23.83 -10.42
C ARG A 77 -8.03 -22.51 -10.10
N ASN A 78 -8.64 -22.40 -8.92
CA ASN A 78 -9.31 -21.20 -8.46
C ASN A 78 -8.32 -20.02 -8.35
N PRO A 79 -8.77 -18.78 -8.55
CA PRO A 79 -7.92 -17.62 -8.34
C PRO A 79 -7.38 -17.57 -6.91
N ILE A 80 -6.18 -17.08 -6.75
CA ILE A 80 -5.55 -16.91 -5.45
C ILE A 80 -5.07 -15.48 -5.27
N TYR A 81 -4.95 -15.07 -4.02
CA TYR A 81 -4.24 -13.87 -3.64
C TYR A 81 -3.21 -14.18 -2.57
N GLU A 82 -2.12 -13.43 -2.57
CA GLU A 82 -1.05 -13.56 -1.57
C GLU A 82 -0.52 -12.19 -1.21
N GLY A 83 -0.02 -12.07 0.00
CA GLY A 83 0.61 -10.85 0.47
C GLY A 83 1.75 -11.14 1.44
N PHE A 84 2.71 -10.22 1.42
CA PHE A 84 3.86 -10.22 2.29
C PHE A 84 4.15 -8.80 2.74
N ASP A 85 4.26 -8.61 4.04
CA ASP A 85 4.61 -7.34 4.67
C ASP A 85 5.79 -7.55 5.61
N LEU A 86 6.82 -6.73 5.45
CA LEU A 86 7.94 -6.65 6.38
C LEU A 86 8.19 -5.19 6.72
N SER A 87 8.31 -4.87 8.00
CA SER A 87 8.77 -3.57 8.45
C SER A 87 9.72 -3.69 9.61
N HIS A 88 10.73 -2.84 9.62
CA HIS A 88 11.70 -2.73 10.71
C HIS A 88 11.93 -1.28 11.06
N SER A 89 12.06 -0.98 12.35
CA SER A 89 12.40 0.36 12.82
C SER A 89 13.28 0.28 14.06
N ARG A 90 14.28 1.17 14.14
CA ARG A 90 15.24 1.22 15.23
C ARG A 90 15.89 2.59 15.34
N ARG A 91 16.22 3.01 16.56
CA ARG A 91 17.17 4.10 16.82
C ARG A 91 18.58 3.53 17.00
N ILE A 92 19.56 4.10 16.30
CA ILE A 92 20.97 3.76 16.36
C ILE A 92 21.74 5.04 16.64
N GLY A 93 22.17 5.26 17.89
CA GLY A 93 22.77 6.50 18.31
C GLY A 93 21.82 7.69 18.07
N HIS A 94 22.23 8.62 17.24
CA HIS A 94 21.45 9.80 16.85
C HIS A 94 20.57 9.59 15.61
N PHE A 95 20.54 8.36 15.05
CA PHE A 95 19.78 8.06 13.85
C PHE A 95 18.51 7.26 14.18
N ASP A 96 17.37 7.73 13.72
CA ASP A 96 16.15 6.94 13.58
C ASP A 96 16.12 6.34 12.17
N VAL A 97 16.06 5.02 12.09
CA VAL A 97 16.01 4.28 10.82
C VAL A 97 14.74 3.45 10.79
N SER A 98 14.01 3.52 9.71
CA SER A 98 12.89 2.61 9.46
C SER A 98 12.81 2.23 7.98
N GLY A 99 12.34 1.02 7.73
CA GLY A 99 12.10 0.52 6.39
C GLY A 99 10.93 -0.44 6.35
N SER A 100 10.29 -0.53 5.19
CA SER A 100 9.18 -1.45 4.96
C SER A 100 9.16 -1.94 3.52
N ILE A 101 8.67 -3.17 3.35
CA ILE A 101 8.41 -3.79 2.04
C ILE A 101 7.01 -4.38 2.12
N ASN A 102 6.21 -4.16 1.08
CA ASN A 102 4.92 -4.80 0.86
C ASN A 102 4.90 -5.42 -0.53
N LEU A 103 4.55 -6.69 -0.60
CA LEU A 103 4.26 -7.43 -1.82
C LEU A 103 2.81 -7.89 -1.76
N PHE A 104 2.08 -7.70 -2.83
CA PHE A 104 0.71 -8.16 -2.94
C PHE A 104 0.44 -8.60 -4.37
N THR A 105 -0.15 -9.79 -4.54
CA THR A 105 -0.60 -10.28 -5.83
C THR A 105 -1.97 -10.90 -5.67
N ASP A 106 -2.91 -10.50 -6.50
CA ASP A 106 -4.28 -10.98 -6.54
C ASP A 106 -4.64 -11.29 -7.99
N GLU A 107 -4.97 -12.54 -8.28
CA GLU A 107 -5.42 -12.96 -9.60
C GLU A 107 -6.84 -12.47 -9.91
N GLY A 108 -7.59 -12.11 -8.86
CA GLY A 108 -8.95 -11.61 -8.95
C GLY A 108 -10.01 -12.68 -9.20
N TYR A 109 -11.15 -12.55 -8.57
CA TYR A 109 -12.29 -13.47 -8.79
C TYR A 109 -13.05 -13.18 -10.09
N ARG A 110 -12.82 -12.00 -10.70
CA ARG A 110 -13.38 -11.60 -12.00
C ARG A 110 -12.31 -11.70 -13.08
N GLN A 111 -12.71 -12.08 -14.29
CA GLN A 111 -11.81 -12.09 -15.44
C GLN A 111 -11.24 -10.67 -15.63
N GLN A 112 -9.92 -10.55 -15.68
CA GLN A 112 -9.18 -9.28 -15.78
C GLN A 112 -9.28 -8.35 -14.55
N GLY A 113 -9.92 -8.80 -13.47
CA GLY A 113 -9.86 -8.10 -12.20
C GLY A 113 -8.65 -8.59 -11.40
N TYR A 114 -7.51 -7.95 -11.51
CA TYR A 114 -6.26 -8.38 -10.88
C TYR A 114 -5.54 -7.21 -10.23
N ASN A 115 -4.65 -7.51 -9.27
CA ASN A 115 -3.74 -6.54 -8.68
C ASN A 115 -2.36 -7.17 -8.45
N LYS A 116 -1.30 -6.49 -8.84
CA LYS A 116 0.08 -6.83 -8.51
C LYS A 116 0.81 -5.58 -8.04
N ARG A 117 1.17 -5.55 -6.78
CA ARG A 117 1.78 -4.39 -6.14
C ARG A 117 3.08 -4.76 -5.44
N PHE A 118 4.08 -3.94 -5.67
CA PHE A 118 5.30 -3.88 -4.87
C PHE A 118 5.44 -2.47 -4.32
N ARG A 119 5.64 -2.36 -3.01
CA ARG A 119 5.94 -1.10 -2.35
C ARG A 119 7.12 -1.26 -1.42
N MET A 120 8.01 -0.29 -1.45
CA MET A 120 9.13 -0.17 -0.54
C MET A 120 9.17 1.25 0.01
N GLY A 121 9.37 1.39 1.31
CA GLY A 121 9.49 2.70 1.94
C GLY A 121 10.60 2.72 2.98
N GLY A 122 11.19 3.88 3.18
CA GLY A 122 12.23 4.08 4.19
C GLY A 122 12.24 5.49 4.75
N ASN A 123 12.73 5.62 5.97
CA ASN A 123 13.00 6.89 6.64
C ASN A 123 14.34 6.82 7.33
N LEU A 124 15.12 7.87 7.16
CA LEU A 124 16.34 8.14 7.92
C LEU A 124 16.20 9.52 8.55
N THR A 125 16.26 9.62 9.86
CA THR A 125 16.23 10.88 10.60
C THR A 125 17.45 10.99 11.49
N TYR A 126 18.20 12.08 11.39
CA TYR A 126 19.28 12.43 12.29
C TYR A 126 18.79 13.43 13.33
N HIS A 127 19.13 13.18 14.58
CA HIS A 127 18.86 14.07 15.72
C HIS A 127 20.15 14.75 16.11
N GLN A 128 20.23 16.07 15.92
CA GLN A 128 21.40 16.85 16.30
C GLN A 128 21.56 16.83 17.82
N PRO A 129 22.69 16.35 18.35
CA PRO A 129 22.99 16.42 19.78
C PRO A 129 23.37 17.83 20.23
N ASP A 130 23.46 18.02 21.54
CA ASP A 130 24.05 19.20 22.20
C ASP A 130 23.39 20.55 21.86
N MET A 131 22.09 20.52 21.57
CA MET A 131 21.29 21.70 21.27
C MET A 131 20.60 22.33 22.52
N GLY A 132 20.91 21.83 23.72
CA GLY A 132 20.20 22.23 24.97
C GLY A 132 18.72 21.83 24.89
N MET A 133 17.80 22.75 25.15
CA MET A 133 16.36 22.50 24.99
C MET A 133 15.88 22.58 23.56
N LYS A 134 16.69 23.06 22.62
CA LYS A 134 16.35 23.17 21.21
C LYS A 134 16.45 21.79 20.55
N ILE A 135 15.60 21.54 19.55
CA ILE A 135 15.54 20.29 18.80
C ILE A 135 15.79 20.61 17.34
N LEU A 136 16.80 19.99 16.76
CA LEU A 136 17.07 20.01 15.33
C LEU A 136 17.12 18.58 14.80
N ASN A 137 16.20 18.27 13.92
CA ASN A 137 16.16 16.98 13.23
C ASN A 137 16.13 17.22 11.73
N TYR A 138 16.89 16.44 10.99
CA TYR A 138 16.83 16.45 9.54
C TYR A 138 16.94 15.03 9.01
N GLY A 139 16.42 14.81 7.84
CA GLY A 139 16.36 13.46 7.30
C GLY A 139 15.75 13.37 5.93
N LEU A 140 15.49 12.14 5.56
CA LEU A 140 15.02 11.77 4.24
C LEU A 140 13.95 10.68 4.37
N ASN A 141 12.84 10.88 3.65
CA ASN A 141 11.90 9.80 3.36
C ASN A 141 12.07 9.36 1.90
N VAL A 142 11.98 8.07 1.66
CA VAL A 142 11.92 7.49 0.33
C VAL A 142 10.74 6.55 0.25
N ASP A 143 10.03 6.58 -0.87
CA ASP A 143 8.92 5.66 -1.15
C ASP A 143 8.97 5.28 -2.62
N PHE A 144 8.84 4.00 -2.90
CA PHE A 144 8.73 3.43 -4.23
C PHE A 144 7.50 2.53 -4.29
N LEU A 145 6.68 2.74 -5.30
CA LEU A 145 5.50 1.95 -5.59
C LEU A 145 5.49 1.56 -7.06
N THR A 146 5.34 0.29 -7.35
CA THR A 146 4.85 -0.18 -8.64
C THR A 146 3.57 -0.96 -8.43
N ASN A 147 2.56 -0.69 -9.22
CA ASN A 147 1.25 -1.30 -9.11
C ASN A 147 0.66 -1.53 -10.51
N GLN A 148 0.31 -2.77 -10.79
CA GLN A 148 -0.41 -3.18 -12.00
C GLN A 148 -1.76 -3.69 -11.56
N TYR A 149 -2.83 -3.12 -12.07
CA TYR A 149 -4.16 -3.60 -11.76
C TYR A 149 -5.09 -3.51 -12.95
N GLY A 150 -6.06 -4.39 -12.97
CA GLY A 150 -7.13 -4.41 -13.94
C GLY A 150 -8.48 -4.45 -13.26
N ASP A 151 -9.47 -3.87 -13.90
CA ASP A 151 -10.85 -3.93 -13.48
C ASP A 151 -11.78 -3.62 -14.66
N PHE A 152 -13.08 -3.79 -14.45
CA PHE A 152 -14.09 -3.38 -15.41
C PHE A 152 -15.38 -2.92 -14.70
N PHE A 153 -16.11 -2.00 -15.31
CA PHE A 153 -17.35 -1.47 -14.76
C PHE A 153 -18.60 -2.15 -15.30
N ILE A 154 -18.54 -2.63 -16.55
CA ILE A 154 -19.68 -3.23 -17.21
C ILE A 154 -19.37 -4.67 -17.53
N TRP A 155 -20.19 -5.57 -17.03
CA TRP A 155 -20.12 -7.01 -17.33
C TRP A 155 -20.72 -7.34 -18.71
N ARG A 156 -20.38 -8.50 -19.23
CA ARG A 156 -20.74 -8.94 -20.57
C ARG A 156 -22.25 -9.16 -20.72
N SER A 157 -22.87 -9.79 -19.75
CA SER A 157 -24.29 -10.09 -19.73
C SER A 157 -24.78 -10.38 -18.29
N PRO A 158 -26.08 -10.42 -18.02
CA PRO A 158 -26.61 -10.81 -16.71
C PRO A 158 -26.16 -12.19 -16.22
N THR A 159 -25.82 -13.11 -17.13
CA THR A 159 -25.32 -14.47 -16.80
C THR A 159 -23.79 -14.58 -16.81
N GLU A 160 -23.07 -13.55 -17.23
CA GLU A 160 -21.62 -13.50 -17.29
C GLU A 160 -21.05 -12.27 -16.56
N VAL A 161 -21.47 -12.10 -15.31
CA VAL A 161 -21.07 -10.91 -14.49
C VAL A 161 -19.59 -10.91 -14.11
N TYR A 162 -18.92 -12.02 -14.20
CA TYR A 162 -17.49 -12.12 -13.94
C TYR A 162 -16.62 -11.84 -15.18
N LYS A 163 -17.22 -11.62 -16.33
CA LYS A 163 -16.53 -11.31 -17.58
C LYS A 163 -16.78 -9.84 -17.99
N PRO A 164 -15.75 -9.13 -18.46
CA PRO A 164 -15.93 -7.76 -18.94
C PRO A 164 -16.74 -7.70 -20.24
N SER A 165 -17.47 -6.63 -20.41
CA SER A 165 -17.95 -6.21 -21.73
C SER A 165 -16.73 -5.91 -22.62
N PRO A 166 -16.79 -6.17 -23.93
CA PRO A 166 -15.65 -5.95 -24.85
C PRO A 166 -15.07 -4.53 -24.83
N PHE A 167 -15.85 -3.55 -24.41
CA PHE A 167 -15.50 -2.13 -24.45
C PHE A 167 -15.06 -1.54 -23.09
N THR A 168 -15.05 -2.31 -22.01
CA THR A 168 -14.86 -1.77 -20.64
C THR A 168 -13.70 -2.38 -19.87
N ASN A 169 -12.82 -3.07 -20.57
CA ASN A 169 -11.60 -3.61 -19.97
C ASN A 169 -10.62 -2.46 -19.70
N MET A 170 -10.27 -2.27 -18.44
CA MET A 170 -9.30 -1.27 -17.99
C MET A 170 -8.15 -1.94 -17.27
N GLY A 171 -6.96 -1.85 -17.85
CA GLY A 171 -5.71 -2.15 -17.18
C GLY A 171 -4.94 -0.86 -16.92
N ARG A 172 -4.30 -0.75 -15.76
CA ARG A 172 -3.45 0.38 -15.41
C ARG A 172 -2.15 -0.11 -14.79
N GLU A 173 -1.08 0.56 -15.17
CA GLU A 173 0.23 0.47 -14.53
C GLU A 173 0.57 1.80 -13.91
N GLU A 174 1.08 1.78 -12.69
CA GLU A 174 1.45 2.95 -11.92
C GLU A 174 2.83 2.72 -11.31
N ASN A 175 3.74 3.66 -11.54
CA ASN A 175 5.08 3.66 -10.97
C ASN A 175 5.32 5.02 -10.31
N ASN A 176 5.49 5.02 -9.00
CA ASN A 176 5.72 6.23 -8.21
C ASN A 176 7.03 6.10 -7.45
N PHE A 177 7.81 7.17 -7.47
CA PHE A 177 9.01 7.30 -6.68
C PHE A 177 9.05 8.67 -6.03
N HIS A 178 9.20 8.69 -4.70
CA HIS A 178 9.25 9.91 -3.91
C HIS A 178 10.51 9.94 -3.07
N ILE A 179 11.15 11.12 -3.03
CA ILE A 179 12.25 11.44 -2.14
C ILE A 179 11.90 12.76 -1.47
N ASP A 180 11.66 12.74 -0.16
CA ASP A 180 11.25 13.89 0.63
C ASP A 180 12.31 14.22 1.69
N PRO A 181 13.27 15.09 1.42
CA PRO A 181 14.14 15.62 2.45
C PRO A 181 13.37 16.54 3.40
N PHE A 182 13.76 16.57 4.66
CA PHE A 182 13.12 17.46 5.63
C PHE A 182 14.08 17.97 6.68
N ILE A 183 13.75 19.14 7.23
CA ILE A 183 14.39 19.75 8.39
C ILE A 183 13.29 20.20 9.35
N ASN A 184 13.41 19.84 10.62
CA ASN A 184 12.55 20.32 11.69
C ASN A 184 13.41 21.00 12.77
N TYR A 185 13.11 22.23 13.08
CA TYR A 185 13.70 22.96 14.19
C TYR A 185 12.61 23.37 15.17
N VAL A 186 12.84 23.13 16.45
CA VAL A 186 11.94 23.57 17.53
C VAL A 186 12.77 24.20 18.62
N ASN A 187 12.39 25.41 19.02
CA ASN A 187 12.95 26.09 20.18
C ASN A 187 11.84 26.30 21.22
N PRO A 188 11.81 25.49 22.30
CA PRO A 188 10.82 25.62 23.36
C PRO A 188 10.92 26.90 24.17
N GLU A 189 12.11 27.52 24.25
CA GLU A 189 12.35 28.74 25.05
C GLU A 189 11.54 29.92 24.54
N ASN A 190 11.43 30.07 23.23
CA ASN A 190 10.68 31.16 22.60
C ASN A 190 9.43 30.66 21.83
N GLY A 191 9.10 29.39 21.94
CA GLY A 191 7.94 28.80 21.29
C GLY A 191 8.01 28.68 19.74
N THR A 192 9.19 28.88 19.13
CA THR A 192 9.31 28.84 17.68
C THR A 192 9.44 27.39 17.16
N SER A 193 8.77 27.11 16.04
CA SER A 193 8.88 25.84 15.34
C SER A 193 8.90 26.08 13.82
N HIS A 194 9.90 25.52 13.17
CA HIS A 194 10.08 25.60 11.72
C HIS A 194 10.17 24.19 11.13
N LYS A 195 9.44 23.98 10.06
CA LYS A 195 9.47 22.71 9.30
C LYS A 195 9.59 23.00 7.81
N ILE A 196 10.66 22.49 7.22
CA ILE A 196 10.89 22.53 5.77
C ILE A 196 10.80 21.11 5.25
N LYS A 197 10.12 20.93 4.13
CA LYS A 197 10.03 19.66 3.40
C LYS A 197 10.24 19.95 1.92
N GLY A 198 10.94 19.04 1.23
CA GLY A 198 11.03 18.98 -0.22
C GLY A 198 9.87 18.24 -0.84
#